data_1784f3a81d69cd82b48d04634dc1abae
#
_entry.id   1784f3a81d69cd82b48d04634dc1abae
#
_cell.length_a   1.000
_cell.length_b   1.000
_cell.length_c   1.000
_cell.angle_alpha   90.00
_cell.angle_beta   90.00
_cell.angle_gamma   90.00
#
_symmetry.space_group_name_H-M   'P 1'
#
loop_
_entity.id
_entity.type
_entity.pdbx_description
1 polymer ?
#
loop_
_entity_poly.entity_id
_entity_poly.type
_entity_poly.pdbx_seq_one_letter_code
_entity_poly.pdbx_strand_id
1 'polypeptide(L)'
;MMPSRYLGDSYTRWFAIWGQGLRGNVPLGSTTLLALLTSPLVWGLSLYTLYQVYTGVTTNESLKWTELKEDMEDGYAWQRALHPNRQRDTRTEPRCDRWPVEPERVIVATVDGLEPKRKDLPGDGDWTRVRALRDVENLYDMGFLDNLGDAFVKDYAFGHGPDEPLAERRRKKR
;
A
#
# COMPACT_ATOMS: atom_id res chain seq x y z
N MET A 1 2.21 -30.64 35.46
CA MET A 1 1.06 -29.70 35.46
C MET A 1 1.31 -28.71 36.62
N MET A 2 1.79 -27.50 36.32
CA MET A 2 1.94 -26.46 37.35
C MET A 2 0.55 -25.89 37.68
N PRO A 3 0.19 -25.78 38.96
CA PRO A 3 -1.12 -25.29 39.34
C PRO A 3 -1.25 -23.80 39.01
N SER A 4 -2.37 -23.45 38.35
CA SER A 4 -2.72 -22.11 37.84
C SER A 4 -2.68 -20.96 38.87
N ARG A 5 -2.60 -21.26 40.14
CA ARG A 5 -2.49 -20.31 41.27
C ARG A 5 -1.15 -19.56 41.29
N TYR A 6 -0.05 -20.17 40.84
CA TYR A 6 1.28 -19.52 40.85
C TYR A 6 1.44 -18.45 39.78
N LEU A 7 0.69 -18.53 38.68
CA LEU A 7 0.73 -17.53 37.64
C LEU A 7 0.06 -16.22 38.07
N GLY A 8 -1.08 -16.28 38.77
CA GLY A 8 -1.79 -15.11 39.28
C GLY A 8 -0.97 -14.30 40.29
N ASP A 9 -0.31 -14.99 41.25
CA ASP A 9 0.55 -14.34 42.24
C ASP A 9 1.78 -13.67 41.64
N SER A 10 2.31 -14.19 40.54
CA SER A 10 3.44 -13.60 39.82
C SER A 10 3.07 -12.28 39.13
N TYR A 11 1.91 -12.21 38.49
CA TYR A 11 1.45 -10.99 37.82
C TYR A 11 1.08 -9.89 38.83
N THR A 12 0.39 -10.23 39.92
CA THR A 12 0.03 -9.27 40.98
C THR A 12 1.26 -8.68 41.67
N ARG A 13 2.28 -9.48 41.92
CA ARG A 13 3.58 -9.02 42.46
C ARG A 13 4.28 -8.09 41.45
N TRP A 14 4.28 -8.46 40.21
CA TRP A 14 4.89 -7.67 39.15
C TRP A 14 4.22 -6.28 39.04
N PHE A 15 2.90 -6.21 39.00
CA PHE A 15 2.17 -4.95 39.00
C PHE A 15 2.37 -4.13 40.29
N ALA A 16 2.49 -4.78 41.45
CA ALA A 16 2.77 -4.08 42.71
C ALA A 16 4.16 -3.42 42.70
N ILE A 17 5.19 -4.12 42.22
CA ILE A 17 6.55 -3.60 42.10
C ILE A 17 6.57 -2.39 41.12
N TRP A 18 5.90 -2.53 39.98
CA TRP A 18 5.76 -1.42 39.02
C TRP A 18 5.04 -0.21 39.63
N GLY A 19 3.94 -0.45 40.34
CA GLY A 19 3.19 0.61 41.03
C GLY A 19 4.01 1.33 42.11
N GLN A 20 4.85 0.62 42.84
CA GLN A 20 5.76 1.22 43.84
C GLN A 20 6.89 2.03 43.15
N GLY A 21 7.47 1.50 42.09
CA GLY A 21 8.48 2.23 41.29
C GLY A 21 7.96 3.52 40.71
N LEU A 22 6.74 3.51 40.16
CA LEU A 22 6.07 4.71 39.63
C LEU A 22 5.78 5.77 40.71
N ARG A 23 5.46 5.37 41.94
CA ARG A 23 5.22 6.28 43.05
C ARG A 23 6.49 6.82 43.69
N GLY A 24 7.59 6.05 43.66
CA GLY A 24 8.86 6.44 44.30
C GLY A 24 9.55 7.64 43.64
N ASN A 25 9.32 7.83 42.30
CA ASN A 25 9.83 8.98 41.57
C ASN A 25 8.78 9.42 40.55
N VAL A 26 7.98 10.43 40.92
CA VAL A 26 6.84 10.89 40.10
C VAL A 26 7.24 11.33 38.68
N PRO A 27 8.32 12.11 38.46
CA PRO A 27 8.76 12.46 37.09
C PRO A 27 9.13 11.22 36.25
N LEU A 28 9.85 10.28 36.81
CA LEU A 28 10.23 9.04 36.13
C LEU A 28 9.00 8.16 35.87
N GLY A 29 8.10 8.06 36.84
CA GLY A 29 6.86 7.31 36.73
C GLY A 29 5.95 7.85 35.62
N SER A 30 5.79 9.17 35.56
CA SER A 30 4.95 9.80 34.54
C SER A 30 5.51 9.63 33.11
N THR A 31 6.81 9.77 32.93
CA THR A 31 7.46 9.55 31.62
C THR A 31 7.38 8.09 31.18
N THR A 32 7.56 7.13 32.11
CA THR A 32 7.42 5.70 31.82
C THR A 32 5.99 5.34 31.45
N LEU A 33 5.00 5.88 32.16
CA LEU A 33 3.58 5.66 31.86
C LEU A 33 3.23 6.24 30.47
N LEU A 34 3.70 7.45 30.17
CA LEU A 34 3.50 8.07 28.87
C LEU A 34 4.12 7.21 27.76
N ALA A 35 5.36 6.76 27.92
CA ALA A 35 6.05 5.91 26.96
C ALA A 35 5.29 4.57 26.75
N LEU A 36 4.77 3.98 27.81
CA LEU A 36 3.97 2.75 27.74
C LEU A 36 2.67 2.95 26.96
N LEU A 37 1.97 4.07 27.19
CA LEU A 37 0.73 4.39 26.51
C LEU A 37 0.94 4.76 25.04
N THR A 38 2.04 5.42 24.71
CA THR A 38 2.36 5.82 23.31
C THR A 38 2.98 4.69 22.49
N SER A 39 3.63 3.71 23.15
CA SER A 39 4.30 2.59 22.49
C SER A 39 3.39 1.82 21.51
N PRO A 40 2.16 1.41 21.87
CA PRO A 40 1.28 0.69 20.93
C PRO A 40 0.92 1.51 19.69
N LEU A 41 0.82 2.84 19.83
CA LEU A 41 0.52 3.74 18.73
C LEU A 41 1.70 3.82 17.75
N VAL A 42 2.91 3.91 18.26
CA VAL A 42 4.14 3.88 17.46
C VAL A 42 4.30 2.54 16.74
N TRP A 43 4.07 1.43 17.44
CA TRP A 43 4.10 0.11 16.82
C TRP A 43 3.03 -0.06 15.74
N GLY A 44 1.81 0.40 15.99
CA GLY A 44 0.73 0.38 15.02
C GLY A 44 1.09 1.15 13.75
N LEU A 45 1.64 2.36 13.91
CA LEU A 45 2.09 3.16 12.78
C LEU A 45 3.23 2.49 12.00
N SER A 46 4.20 1.91 12.72
CA SER A 46 5.33 1.21 12.10
C SER A 46 4.87 -0.02 11.30
N LEU A 47 3.98 -0.82 11.86
CA LEU A 47 3.40 -1.98 11.16
C LEU A 47 2.58 -1.56 9.93
N TYR A 48 1.82 -0.47 10.04
CA TYR A 48 1.09 0.08 8.91
C TYR A 48 2.03 0.57 7.79
N THR A 49 3.12 1.25 8.15
CA THR A 49 4.13 1.69 7.17
C THR A 49 4.80 0.49 6.48
N LEU A 50 5.15 -0.56 7.25
CA LEU A 50 5.70 -1.79 6.67
C LEU A 50 4.70 -2.49 5.73
N TYR A 51 3.42 -2.49 6.08
CA TYR A 51 2.38 -3.01 5.22
C TYR A 51 2.27 -2.22 3.90
N GLN A 52 2.38 -0.89 3.94
CA GLN A 52 2.39 -0.05 2.73
C GLN A 52 3.60 -0.35 1.83
N VAL A 53 4.78 -0.50 2.42
CA VAL A 53 5.99 -0.93 1.68
C VAL A 53 5.79 -2.32 1.08
N TYR A 54 5.19 -3.25 1.85
CA TYR A 54 4.90 -4.60 1.38
C TYR A 54 3.99 -4.60 0.15
N THR A 55 2.97 -3.76 0.14
CA THR A 55 1.98 -3.67 -0.95
C THR A 55 2.43 -2.75 -2.10
N GLY A 56 3.53 -2.02 -1.95
CA GLY A 56 3.98 -1.01 -2.92
C GLY A 56 2.97 0.12 -3.11
N VAL A 57 2.24 0.49 -2.04
CA VAL A 57 1.15 1.48 -2.09
C VAL A 57 1.37 2.55 -1.03
N THR A 58 1.23 3.81 -1.39
CA THR A 58 1.24 4.93 -0.44
C THR A 58 -0.13 5.08 0.26
N THR A 59 -0.17 5.82 1.37
CA THR A 59 -1.44 6.10 2.09
C THR A 59 -2.48 6.74 1.16
N ASN A 60 -2.07 7.69 0.33
CA ASN A 60 -2.97 8.36 -0.60
C ASN A 60 -3.50 7.42 -1.69
N GLU A 61 -2.64 6.56 -2.20
CA GLU A 61 -3.03 5.52 -3.16
C GLU A 61 -3.96 4.49 -2.53
N SER A 62 -3.72 4.11 -1.29
CA SER A 62 -4.61 3.19 -0.55
C SER A 62 -6.04 3.73 -0.46
N LEU A 63 -6.20 5.03 -0.23
CA LEU A 63 -7.53 5.68 -0.23
C LEU A 63 -8.17 5.62 -1.62
N LYS A 64 -7.41 5.96 -2.67
CA LYS A 64 -7.90 5.88 -4.05
C LYS A 64 -8.26 4.45 -4.48
N TRP A 65 -7.49 3.46 -4.01
CA TRP A 65 -7.83 2.05 -4.24
C TRP A 65 -9.13 1.64 -3.55
N THR A 66 -9.42 2.22 -2.37
CA THR A 66 -10.68 1.98 -1.67
C THR A 66 -11.85 2.59 -2.43
N GLU A 67 -11.74 3.85 -2.88
CA GLU A 67 -12.75 4.51 -3.73
C GLU A 67 -12.98 3.72 -5.03
N LEU A 68 -11.90 3.34 -5.71
CA LEU A 68 -11.99 2.55 -6.94
C LEU A 68 -12.66 1.18 -6.71
N LYS A 69 -12.42 0.56 -5.56
CA LYS A 69 -13.06 -0.70 -5.18
C LYS A 69 -14.57 -0.52 -5.00
N GLU A 70 -15.01 0.55 -4.35
CA GLU A 70 -16.42 0.90 -4.22
C GLU A 70 -17.07 1.13 -5.59
N ASP A 71 -16.43 1.90 -6.48
CA ASP A 71 -16.89 2.10 -7.85
C ASP A 71 -17.00 0.79 -8.66
N MET A 72 -16.10 -0.17 -8.41
CA MET A 72 -16.15 -1.50 -9.04
C MET A 72 -17.31 -2.33 -8.51
N GLU A 73 -17.55 -2.33 -7.20
CA GLU A 73 -18.65 -3.05 -6.55
C GLU A 73 -20.00 -2.50 -7.01
N ASP A 74 -20.11 -1.20 -7.16
CA ASP A 74 -21.30 -0.50 -7.66
C ASP A 74 -21.46 -0.60 -9.20
N GLY A 75 -20.43 -1.10 -9.90
CA GLY A 75 -20.45 -1.29 -11.34
C GLY A 75 -20.20 -0.03 -12.16
N TYR A 76 -19.59 0.98 -11.57
CA TYR A 76 -19.25 2.26 -12.21
C TYR A 76 -17.89 2.22 -12.91
N ALA A 77 -17.04 1.23 -12.62
CA ALA A 77 -15.71 1.12 -13.17
C ALA A 77 -15.66 0.37 -14.51
N TRP A 78 -15.03 1.00 -15.49
CA TRP A 78 -14.87 0.48 -16.85
C TRP A 78 -13.40 0.50 -17.25
N GLN A 79 -12.96 -0.52 -17.99
CA GLN A 79 -11.61 -0.62 -18.51
C GLN A 79 -11.59 -0.86 -20.00
N ARG A 80 -10.53 -0.37 -20.65
CA ARG A 80 -10.17 -0.76 -22.02
C ARG A 80 -8.66 -0.81 -22.22
N ALA A 81 -8.21 -1.49 -23.27
CA ALA A 81 -6.80 -1.59 -23.59
C ALA A 81 -6.21 -0.24 -24.05
N LEU A 82 -4.96 -0.01 -23.71
CA LEU A 82 -4.17 1.12 -24.22
C LEU A 82 -3.28 0.64 -25.35
N HIS A 83 -3.23 1.40 -26.45
CA HIS A 83 -2.34 1.08 -27.55
C HIS A 83 -0.87 1.32 -27.14
N PRO A 84 0.07 0.39 -27.36
CA PRO A 84 1.45 0.52 -26.93
C PRO A 84 2.20 1.70 -27.53
N ASN A 85 1.81 2.16 -28.74
CA ASN A 85 2.44 3.27 -29.46
C ASN A 85 1.59 4.56 -29.44
N ARG A 86 0.71 4.73 -28.43
CA ARG A 86 -0.12 5.93 -28.33
C ARG A 86 0.68 7.18 -27.98
N GLN A 87 0.24 8.33 -28.44
CA GLN A 87 0.70 9.59 -27.89
C GLN A 87 0.14 9.77 -26.48
N ARG A 88 1.03 9.94 -25.51
CA ARG A 88 0.62 10.22 -24.12
C ARG A 88 -0.03 11.60 -24.02
N ASP A 89 -1.17 11.67 -23.38
CA ASP A 89 -1.77 12.94 -23.02
C ASP A 89 -1.13 13.46 -21.72
N THR A 90 -0.26 14.46 -21.85
CA THR A 90 0.44 15.09 -20.71
C THR A 90 -0.49 15.78 -19.71
N ARG A 91 -1.77 15.95 -20.02
CA ARG A 91 -2.76 16.56 -19.13
C ARG A 91 -3.41 15.55 -18.19
N THR A 92 -3.63 14.33 -18.68
CA THR A 92 -4.35 13.29 -17.92
C THR A 92 -3.42 12.20 -17.41
N GLU A 93 -2.25 12.06 -18.00
CA GLU A 93 -1.29 11.03 -17.67
C GLU A 93 -0.03 11.66 -17.04
N PRO A 94 0.24 11.42 -15.76
CA PRO A 94 1.48 11.86 -15.17
C PRO A 94 2.66 11.22 -15.91
N ARG A 95 3.75 11.96 -16.07
CA ARG A 95 5.00 11.39 -16.59
C ARG A 95 5.44 10.25 -15.69
N CYS A 96 5.34 9.04 -16.20
CA CYS A 96 5.88 7.87 -15.53
C CYS A 96 7.39 7.77 -15.76
N ASP A 97 8.14 8.83 -15.50
CA ASP A 97 9.59 8.85 -15.64
C ASP A 97 10.29 7.95 -14.63
N ARG A 98 9.53 7.47 -13.63
CA ARG A 98 10.03 6.64 -12.53
C ARG A 98 9.70 5.15 -12.62
N TRP A 99 8.79 4.73 -13.51
CA TRP A 99 8.35 3.34 -13.51
C TRP A 99 8.67 2.66 -14.83
N PRO A 100 9.31 1.48 -14.80
CA PRO A 100 9.72 0.76 -16.01
C PRO A 100 8.56 0.10 -16.74
N VAL A 101 7.33 0.14 -16.18
CA VAL A 101 6.17 -0.55 -16.76
C VAL A 101 5.17 0.48 -17.25
N GLU A 102 4.84 0.44 -18.53
CA GLU A 102 3.75 1.24 -19.09
C GLU A 102 2.41 0.58 -18.78
N PRO A 103 1.37 1.38 -18.44
CA PRO A 103 0.03 0.84 -18.23
C PRO A 103 -0.50 0.24 -19.54
N GLU A 104 -0.95 -0.98 -19.48
CA GLU A 104 -1.57 -1.68 -20.61
C GLU A 104 -3.07 -1.39 -20.74
N ARG A 105 -3.68 -0.86 -19.70
CA ARG A 105 -5.12 -0.61 -19.61
C ARG A 105 -5.39 0.74 -18.95
N VAL A 106 -6.50 1.34 -19.33
CA VAL A 106 -7.07 2.52 -18.66
C VAL A 106 -8.34 2.10 -17.93
N ILE A 107 -8.51 2.62 -16.72
CA ILE A 107 -9.72 2.44 -15.92
C ILE A 107 -10.35 3.80 -15.70
N VAL A 108 -11.66 3.87 -15.91
CA VAL A 108 -12.46 5.09 -15.75
C VAL A 108 -13.68 4.76 -14.92
N ALA A 109 -13.94 5.54 -13.89
CA ALA A 109 -15.18 5.49 -13.14
C ALA A 109 -16.20 6.47 -13.77
N THR A 110 -17.43 6.01 -13.94
CA THR A 110 -18.55 6.81 -14.46
C THR A 110 -19.57 7.05 -13.36
N VAL A 111 -20.17 8.22 -13.33
CA VAL A 111 -21.16 8.60 -12.30
C VAL A 111 -22.50 7.89 -12.49
N ASP A 112 -22.83 7.53 -13.73
CA ASP A 112 -24.10 6.94 -14.12
C ASP A 112 -24.04 5.40 -14.30
N GLY A 113 -22.87 4.82 -14.11
CA GLY A 113 -22.65 3.39 -14.32
C GLY A 113 -22.78 2.93 -15.77
N LEU A 114 -22.96 3.85 -16.71
CA LEU A 114 -23.04 3.56 -18.12
C LEU A 114 -21.65 3.58 -18.76
N GLU A 115 -21.52 2.89 -19.89
CA GLU A 115 -20.31 2.89 -20.68
C GLU A 115 -19.87 4.32 -21.04
N PRO A 116 -18.57 4.66 -20.86
CA PRO A 116 -18.06 5.98 -21.18
C PRO A 116 -18.28 6.34 -22.65
N LYS A 117 -19.05 7.40 -22.92
CA LYS A 117 -19.36 7.87 -24.27
C LYS A 117 -18.35 8.88 -24.82
N ARG A 118 -17.43 9.33 -23.98
CA ARG A 118 -16.41 10.33 -24.34
C ARG A 118 -15.39 9.74 -25.30
N LYS A 119 -15.24 10.35 -26.46
CA LYS A 119 -14.29 9.94 -27.50
C LYS A 119 -12.85 10.35 -27.21
N ASP A 120 -12.67 11.32 -26.31
CA ASP A 120 -11.37 11.87 -25.90
C ASP A 120 -10.65 11.04 -24.83
N LEU A 121 -11.28 9.98 -24.33
CA LEU A 121 -10.64 9.11 -23.38
C LEU A 121 -9.58 8.21 -24.04
N PRO A 122 -8.43 7.99 -23.40
CA PRO A 122 -7.36 7.19 -23.96
C PRO A 122 -7.75 5.70 -24.10
N GLY A 123 -7.16 5.01 -25.08
CA GLY A 123 -7.35 3.57 -25.31
C GLY A 123 -8.17 3.25 -26.54
N ASP A 124 -8.10 1.99 -26.95
CA ASP A 124 -8.75 1.44 -28.13
C ASP A 124 -9.61 0.23 -27.76
N GLY A 125 -10.66 -0.03 -28.56
CA GLY A 125 -11.57 -1.14 -28.38
C GLY A 125 -12.74 -0.83 -27.46
N ASP A 126 -13.53 -1.85 -27.19
CA ASP A 126 -14.74 -1.77 -26.39
C ASP A 126 -14.45 -1.66 -24.89
N TRP A 127 -15.30 -0.93 -24.19
CA TRP A 127 -15.24 -0.84 -22.76
C TRP A 127 -15.74 -2.11 -22.10
N THR A 128 -14.99 -2.65 -21.17
CA THR A 128 -15.38 -3.79 -20.36
C THR A 128 -15.52 -3.38 -18.90
N ARG A 129 -16.58 -3.84 -18.23
CA ARG A 129 -16.81 -3.52 -16.83
C ARG A 129 -15.84 -4.28 -15.92
N VAL A 130 -15.21 -3.56 -15.01
CA VAL A 130 -14.35 -4.14 -13.97
C VAL A 130 -15.17 -4.33 -12.70
N ARG A 131 -15.11 -5.52 -12.11
CA ARG A 131 -15.92 -5.85 -10.93
C ARG A 131 -15.09 -6.16 -9.69
N ALA A 132 -13.81 -6.41 -9.84
CA ALA A 132 -12.97 -6.80 -8.72
C ALA A 132 -11.57 -6.19 -8.84
N LEU A 133 -11.04 -5.76 -7.71
CA LEU A 133 -9.71 -5.17 -7.62
C LEU A 133 -8.59 -6.13 -8.07
N ARG A 134 -8.80 -7.43 -7.94
CA ARG A 134 -7.85 -8.46 -8.43
C ARG A 134 -7.65 -8.45 -9.94
N ASP A 135 -8.60 -7.86 -10.69
CA ASP A 135 -8.56 -7.76 -12.14
C ASP A 135 -7.73 -6.54 -12.60
N VAL A 136 -7.30 -5.73 -11.63
CA VAL A 136 -6.48 -4.53 -11.83
C VAL A 136 -5.06 -4.80 -11.35
N GLU A 137 -4.10 -4.58 -12.22
CA GLU A 137 -2.69 -4.74 -11.87
C GLU A 137 -2.18 -3.49 -11.14
N ASN A 138 -1.59 -3.67 -9.96
CA ASN A 138 -0.84 -2.60 -9.32
C ASN A 138 0.54 -2.48 -9.98
N LEU A 139 0.71 -1.48 -10.81
CA LEU A 139 1.96 -1.23 -11.53
C LEU A 139 3.13 -0.89 -10.60
N TYR A 140 2.83 -0.36 -9.41
CA TYR A 140 3.83 0.07 -8.43
C TYR A 140 4.32 -1.06 -7.52
N ASP A 141 3.64 -2.19 -7.50
CA ASP A 141 4.07 -3.35 -6.73
C ASP A 141 5.12 -4.16 -7.50
N MET A 142 6.38 -3.98 -7.13
CA MET A 142 7.52 -4.72 -7.68
C MET A 142 7.77 -6.05 -6.96
N GLY A 143 7.00 -6.32 -5.92
CA GLY A 143 7.21 -7.43 -4.99
C GLY A 143 7.98 -6.99 -3.74
N PHE A 144 7.77 -7.69 -2.62
CA PHE A 144 8.21 -7.25 -1.29
C PHE A 144 9.67 -6.82 -1.20
N LEU A 145 10.61 -7.62 -1.70
CA LEU A 145 12.05 -7.31 -1.59
C LEU A 145 12.44 -6.10 -2.43
N ASP A 146 11.87 -5.97 -3.61
CA ASP A 146 12.16 -4.84 -4.51
C ASP A 146 11.46 -3.56 -4.00
N ASN A 147 10.26 -3.66 -3.44
CA ASN A 147 9.58 -2.54 -2.77
C ASN A 147 10.37 -2.08 -1.53
N LEU A 148 10.91 -3.01 -0.75
CA LEU A 148 11.77 -2.69 0.40
C LEU A 148 13.06 -2.01 -0.06
N GLY A 149 13.69 -2.50 -1.11
CA GLY A 149 14.87 -1.89 -1.72
C GLY A 149 14.59 -0.46 -2.18
N ASP A 150 13.47 -0.24 -2.87
CA ASP A 150 13.06 1.09 -3.35
C ASP A 150 12.76 2.07 -2.21
N ALA A 151 12.20 1.60 -1.11
CA ALA A 151 11.92 2.42 0.06
C ALA A 151 13.17 2.88 0.83
N PHE A 152 14.22 2.05 0.86
CA PHE A 152 15.41 2.30 1.70
C PHE A 152 16.67 2.66 0.91
N VAL A 153 16.75 2.33 -0.37
CA VAL A 153 17.92 2.58 -1.22
C VAL A 153 17.55 3.61 -2.28
N LYS A 154 18.23 4.74 -2.24
CA LYS A 154 18.04 5.80 -3.23
C LYS A 154 18.30 5.26 -4.64
N ASP A 155 17.37 5.55 -5.56
CA ASP A 155 17.43 5.14 -6.97
C ASP A 155 17.51 3.62 -7.19
N TYR A 156 17.00 2.81 -6.25
CA TYR A 156 17.02 1.34 -6.35
C TYR A 156 16.39 0.83 -7.64
N ALA A 157 15.22 1.34 -7.99
CA ALA A 157 14.50 0.96 -9.21
C ALA A 157 15.23 1.36 -10.50
N PHE A 158 16.14 2.33 -10.44
CA PHE A 158 16.85 2.94 -11.56
C PHE A 158 18.36 2.70 -11.53
N GLY A 159 18.93 2.25 -10.39
CA GLY A 159 20.36 2.09 -10.17
C GLY A 159 20.95 0.82 -10.79
N HIS A 160 20.15 -0.09 -11.26
CA HIS A 160 20.59 -1.26 -12.00
C HIS A 160 20.57 -0.90 -13.48
N GLY A 161 21.74 -0.63 -14.04
CA GLY A 161 22.05 -0.09 -15.34
C GLY A 161 21.13 -0.44 -16.52
N PRO A 162 21.32 0.17 -17.68
CA PRO A 162 20.36 0.17 -18.80
C PRO A 162 20.03 -1.21 -19.38
N ASP A 163 20.63 -2.29 -18.89
CA ASP A 163 20.67 -3.57 -19.58
C ASP A 163 19.55 -4.56 -19.24
N GLU A 164 18.74 -4.33 -18.19
CA GLU A 164 17.59 -5.23 -17.93
C GLU A 164 16.44 -4.49 -17.24
N PRO A 165 15.40 -4.10 -17.98
CA PRO A 165 14.18 -3.48 -17.43
C PRO A 165 13.53 -4.42 -16.40
N LEU A 166 13.12 -3.90 -15.24
CA LEU A 166 12.43 -4.67 -14.18
C LEU A 166 11.21 -5.44 -14.71
N ALA A 167 10.56 -4.96 -15.77
CA ALA A 167 9.48 -5.65 -16.47
C ALA A 167 9.90 -7.01 -17.04
N GLU A 168 11.13 -7.14 -17.51
CA GLU A 168 11.65 -8.39 -18.07
C GLU A 168 11.99 -9.42 -16.98
N ARG A 169 12.45 -8.95 -15.81
CA ARG A 169 12.66 -9.79 -14.62
C ARG A 169 11.36 -10.39 -14.09
N ARG A 170 10.25 -9.65 -14.13
CA ARG A 170 8.92 -10.16 -13.75
C ARG A 170 8.43 -11.26 -14.69
N ARG A 171 8.65 -11.13 -16.01
CA ARG A 171 8.28 -12.17 -16.98
C ARG A 171 9.06 -13.46 -16.80
N LYS A 172 10.33 -13.41 -16.34
CA LYS A 172 11.16 -14.60 -16.09
C LYS A 172 10.83 -15.31 -14.77
N LYS A 173 10.15 -14.65 -13.82
CA LYS A 173 9.76 -15.21 -12.51
C LYS A 173 8.34 -15.81 -12.49
N ARG A 174 7.54 -15.62 -13.54
CA ARG A 174 6.24 -16.28 -13.77
C ARG A 174 6.38 -17.44 -14.73
#